data_6ad0718d98ab476de729dece333778bb
#
_entry.id   6ad0718d98ab476de729dece333778bb
#
_cell.length_a   1.000
_cell.length_b   1.000
_cell.length_c   1.000
_cell.angle_alpha   90.00
_cell.angle_beta   90.00
_cell.angle_gamma   90.00
#
_symmetry.space_group_name_H-M   'P 1'
#
loop_
_entity.id
_entity.type
_entity.pdbx_description
1 polymer ?
#
loop_
_entity_poly.entity_id
_entity_poly.type
_entity_poly.pdbx_seq_one_letter_code
_entity_poly.pdbx_strand_id
1 'polypeptide(L)'
;MIDAATTSIDDEQHDTRFVDLVRRLSEQSVVKHFDAYADVDWDAPEMAIDRHDPRFELEPDSPLGATEWYRSLPPETRAEIGLRAIVANMKAGLQFESILKRGLLEYAFKLPDGAPEFRYAYHEVIEEAHHSLMFQEFVNRSGLEVHGLTWDMKFGARRVIAMARRFPAQFFVFVLGGEDPIDHVQRTVLRSGRDIHPLLERIMRIHVTEEARHLSFARQYLRSTVPKLPRWRRAVMSIQAPIILHTMAGVMMRPSKDLVRRYGIPKDVLREAYPHDGPAAQSVRDSLRKVRALLVELGLVGPVAKRLWKRLRLWDDPPLGASL
;
A
#
# COMPACT_ATOMS: atom_id res chain seq x y z
N MET A 1 -4.73 29.35 34.38
CA MET A 1 -3.96 30.21 33.46
C MET A 1 -2.55 29.63 33.13
N ILE A 2 -2.32 28.32 33.35
CA ILE A 2 -1.03 27.63 33.07
C ILE A 2 -1.11 26.78 31.80
N ASP A 3 -2.30 26.61 31.20
CA ASP A 3 -2.53 25.64 30.11
C ASP A 3 -2.28 26.16 28.68
N ALA A 4 -2.34 27.47 28.45
CA ALA A 4 -2.20 28.02 27.10
C ALA A 4 -0.77 28.14 26.60
N ALA A 5 0.20 28.33 27.49
CA ALA A 5 1.61 28.49 27.13
C ALA A 5 2.32 27.16 26.85
N THR A 6 1.92 26.10 27.56
CA THR A 6 2.48 24.76 27.36
C THR A 6 2.01 24.15 26.02
N THR A 7 0.74 24.36 25.67
CA THR A 7 0.16 23.88 24.41
C THR A 7 0.81 24.55 23.17
N SER A 8 1.22 25.81 23.25
CA SER A 8 1.87 26.53 22.14
C SER A 8 3.32 26.08 21.90
N ILE A 9 4.06 25.75 22.96
CA ILE A 9 5.46 25.32 22.87
C ILE A 9 5.53 23.90 22.28
N ASP A 10 4.66 23.00 22.72
CA ASP A 10 4.60 21.63 22.17
C ASP A 10 4.16 21.62 20.68
N ASP A 11 3.24 22.48 20.28
CA ASP A 11 2.81 22.62 18.89
C ASP A 11 3.94 23.19 18.01
N GLU A 12 4.66 24.22 18.44
CA GLU A 12 5.81 24.78 17.71
C GLU A 12 6.96 23.77 17.58
N GLN A 13 7.27 23.02 18.62
CA GLN A 13 8.29 21.98 18.56
C GLN A 13 7.88 20.83 17.66
N HIS A 14 6.61 20.48 17.62
CA HIS A 14 6.09 19.43 16.75
C HIS A 14 6.15 19.85 15.28
N ASP A 15 5.79 21.07 14.96
CA ASP A 15 5.88 21.63 13.61
C ASP A 15 7.35 21.71 13.14
N THR A 16 8.28 22.12 14.01
CA THR A 16 9.71 22.12 13.69
C THR A 16 10.24 20.73 13.36
N ARG A 17 9.90 19.72 14.17
CA ARG A 17 10.30 18.33 13.91
C ARG A 17 9.74 17.78 12.60
N PHE A 18 8.51 18.14 12.24
CA PHE A 18 7.91 17.74 10.98
C PHE A 18 8.63 18.40 9.80
N VAL A 19 8.89 19.69 9.86
CA VAL A 19 9.64 20.45 8.84
C VAL A 19 11.04 19.84 8.62
N ASP A 20 11.77 19.57 9.68
CA ASP A 20 13.11 18.97 9.62
C ASP A 20 13.08 17.56 9.03
N LEU A 21 12.05 16.78 9.36
CA LEU A 21 11.87 15.47 8.73
C LEU A 21 11.65 15.61 7.22
N VAL A 22 10.74 16.46 6.80
CA VAL A 22 10.40 16.65 5.38
C VAL A 22 11.61 17.11 4.57
N ARG A 23 12.45 18.01 5.13
CA ARG A 23 13.72 18.42 4.52
C ARG A 23 14.66 17.24 4.34
N ARG A 24 14.87 16.42 5.39
CA ARG A 24 15.70 15.22 5.31
C ARG A 24 15.19 14.21 4.30
N LEU A 25 13.88 13.97 4.23
CA LEU A 25 13.29 13.07 3.22
C LEU A 25 13.55 13.59 1.81
N SER A 26 13.40 14.90 1.57
CA SER A 26 13.74 15.53 0.28
C SER A 26 15.22 15.37 -0.08
N GLU A 27 16.12 15.52 0.89
CA GLU A 27 17.56 15.30 0.68
C GLU A 27 17.88 13.84 0.37
N GLN A 28 17.23 12.91 1.07
CA GLN A 28 17.36 11.47 0.81
C GLN A 28 16.90 11.09 -0.60
N SER A 29 15.81 11.70 -1.08
CA SER A 29 15.31 11.49 -2.45
C SER A 29 16.30 12.00 -3.51
N VAL A 30 17.06 13.06 -3.23
CA VAL A 30 18.13 13.53 -4.14
C VAL A 30 19.32 12.58 -4.15
N VAL A 31 19.73 12.09 -2.98
CA VAL A 31 20.92 11.23 -2.83
C VAL A 31 20.67 9.81 -3.35
N LYS A 32 19.46 9.30 -3.15
CA LYS A 32 19.10 7.93 -3.50
C LYS A 32 17.68 7.87 -4.09
N HIS A 33 17.63 7.89 -5.39
CA HIS A 33 16.44 7.60 -6.20
C HIS A 33 16.83 6.59 -7.29
N PHE A 34 15.82 6.00 -7.91
CA PHE A 34 16.04 5.01 -8.96
C PHE A 34 15.32 5.43 -10.24
N ASP A 35 15.99 5.24 -11.36
CA ASP A 35 15.39 5.36 -12.69
C ASP A 35 14.91 3.99 -13.17
N ALA A 36 13.69 3.94 -13.70
CA ALA A 36 13.06 2.69 -14.15
C ALA A 36 13.85 1.95 -15.24
N TYR A 37 14.64 2.65 -16.03
CA TYR A 37 15.40 2.07 -17.16
C TYR A 37 16.92 2.09 -16.95
N ALA A 38 17.44 3.00 -16.15
CA ALA A 38 18.87 3.03 -15.85
C ALA A 38 19.25 2.05 -14.72
N ASP A 39 18.35 1.81 -13.78
CA ASP A 39 18.62 0.99 -12.60
C ASP A 39 18.06 -0.44 -12.69
N VAL A 40 17.36 -0.79 -13.76
CA VAL A 40 16.88 -2.15 -14.05
C VAL A 40 17.44 -2.58 -15.39
N ASP A 41 18.24 -3.64 -15.39
CA ASP A 41 18.82 -4.21 -16.61
C ASP A 41 17.79 -5.11 -17.31
N TRP A 42 16.82 -4.47 -17.95
CA TRP A 42 15.67 -5.15 -18.56
C TRP A 42 16.02 -6.20 -19.61
N ASP A 43 17.13 -6.04 -20.29
CA ASP A 43 17.54 -6.89 -21.42
C ASP A 43 18.55 -7.96 -21.03
N ALA A 44 18.94 -8.03 -19.75
CA ALA A 44 19.78 -9.10 -19.25
C ALA A 44 19.07 -10.46 -19.36
N PRO A 45 19.75 -11.53 -19.80
CA PRO A 45 19.12 -12.84 -20.02
C PRO A 45 18.35 -13.38 -18.79
N GLU A 46 18.88 -13.16 -17.60
CA GLU A 46 18.25 -13.59 -16.31
C GLU A 46 17.00 -12.81 -15.95
N MET A 47 16.78 -11.64 -16.57
CA MET A 47 15.59 -10.82 -16.40
C MET A 47 14.43 -11.23 -17.33
N ALA A 48 14.69 -12.14 -18.29
CA ALA A 48 13.66 -12.60 -19.22
C ALA A 48 12.55 -13.38 -18.51
N ILE A 49 11.29 -13.00 -18.75
CA ILE A 49 10.13 -13.63 -18.13
C ILE A 49 9.72 -14.87 -18.95
N ASP A 50 9.92 -16.05 -18.37
CA ASP A 50 9.27 -17.28 -18.82
C ASP A 50 8.02 -17.52 -17.97
N ARG A 51 6.87 -17.68 -18.62
CA ARG A 51 5.59 -17.90 -17.92
C ARG A 51 5.51 -19.20 -17.13
N HIS A 52 6.39 -20.14 -17.42
CA HIS A 52 6.48 -21.44 -16.76
C HIS A 52 7.62 -21.52 -15.73
N ASP A 53 8.30 -20.42 -15.47
CA ASP A 53 9.37 -20.37 -14.48
C ASP A 53 8.80 -20.67 -13.08
N PRO A 54 9.28 -21.73 -12.38
CA PRO A 54 8.78 -22.12 -11.07
C PRO A 54 8.96 -21.04 -9.99
N ARG A 55 9.84 -20.06 -10.19
CA ARG A 55 10.03 -18.92 -9.28
C ARG A 55 8.81 -18.00 -9.21
N PHE A 56 7.88 -18.12 -10.16
CA PHE A 56 6.58 -17.42 -10.11
C PHE A 56 5.48 -18.20 -9.39
N GLU A 57 5.70 -19.45 -8.99
CA GLU A 57 4.69 -20.17 -8.20
C GLU A 57 4.30 -19.39 -6.94
N LEU A 58 3.02 -19.47 -6.57
CA LEU A 58 2.54 -18.86 -5.33
C LEU A 58 3.27 -19.45 -4.13
N GLU A 59 3.50 -18.62 -3.09
CA GLU A 59 4.09 -19.09 -1.84
C GLU A 59 3.30 -20.29 -1.26
N PRO A 60 3.96 -21.35 -0.81
CA PRO A 60 3.29 -22.55 -0.27
C PRO A 60 2.38 -22.29 0.92
N ASP A 61 2.64 -21.21 1.68
CA ASP A 61 1.87 -20.75 2.83
C ASP A 61 0.94 -19.57 2.48
N SER A 62 0.96 -19.11 1.22
CA SER A 62 0.00 -18.10 0.75
C SER A 62 -1.42 -18.68 0.72
N PRO A 63 -2.46 -17.84 0.86
CA PRO A 63 -3.84 -18.32 0.96
C PRO A 63 -4.26 -19.30 -0.12
N LEU A 64 -3.97 -19.01 -1.38
CA LEU A 64 -4.31 -19.89 -2.50
C LEU A 64 -3.26 -21.00 -2.70
N GLY A 65 -1.97 -20.69 -2.52
CA GLY A 65 -0.85 -21.64 -2.65
C GLY A 65 -0.94 -22.80 -1.66
N ALA A 66 -1.53 -22.56 -0.48
CA ALA A 66 -1.71 -23.57 0.55
C ALA A 66 -2.83 -24.58 0.24
N THR A 67 -3.73 -24.31 -0.72
CA THR A 67 -4.86 -25.18 -1.03
C THR A 67 -4.45 -26.46 -1.76
N GLU A 68 -5.16 -27.56 -1.52
CA GLU A 68 -4.94 -28.80 -2.24
C GLU A 68 -5.21 -28.63 -3.75
N TRP A 69 -6.24 -27.85 -4.09
CA TRP A 69 -6.55 -27.51 -5.48
C TRP A 69 -5.33 -26.95 -6.22
N TYR A 70 -4.66 -25.91 -5.66
CA TYR A 70 -3.49 -25.30 -6.31
C TYR A 70 -2.32 -26.29 -6.41
N ARG A 71 -2.04 -27.05 -5.35
CA ARG A 71 -0.93 -28.02 -5.32
C ARG A 71 -1.13 -29.18 -6.28
N SER A 72 -2.39 -29.55 -6.58
CA SER A 72 -2.71 -30.62 -7.53
C SER A 72 -2.56 -30.21 -9.00
N LEU A 73 -2.39 -28.91 -9.29
CA LEU A 73 -2.19 -28.43 -10.67
C LEU A 73 -0.79 -28.80 -11.20
N PRO A 74 -0.63 -28.94 -12.54
CA PRO A 74 0.68 -29.08 -13.16
C PRO A 74 1.61 -27.90 -12.79
N PRO A 75 2.93 -28.11 -12.65
CA PRO A 75 3.88 -27.06 -12.28
C PRO A 75 3.80 -25.83 -13.18
N GLU A 76 3.69 -26.03 -14.51
CA GLU A 76 3.57 -24.92 -15.48
C GLU A 76 2.30 -24.08 -15.22
N THR A 77 1.19 -24.74 -14.89
CA THR A 77 -0.06 -24.02 -14.57
C THR A 77 0.07 -23.25 -13.24
N ARG A 78 0.77 -23.81 -12.25
CA ARG A 78 1.03 -23.11 -10.99
C ARG A 78 1.87 -21.86 -11.21
N ALA A 79 2.95 -21.98 -11.99
CA ALA A 79 3.81 -20.84 -12.33
C ALA A 79 3.02 -19.76 -13.10
N GLU A 80 2.21 -20.16 -14.08
CA GLU A 80 1.39 -19.20 -14.85
C GLU A 80 0.35 -18.49 -13.98
N ILE A 81 -0.29 -19.18 -13.03
CA ILE A 81 -1.23 -18.57 -12.07
C ILE A 81 -0.51 -17.54 -11.22
N GLY A 82 0.67 -17.88 -10.69
CA GLY A 82 1.44 -16.98 -9.86
C GLY A 82 1.95 -15.75 -10.62
N LEU A 83 2.53 -15.95 -11.81
CA LEU A 83 2.93 -14.85 -12.68
C LEU A 83 1.74 -13.93 -13.00
N ARG A 84 0.59 -14.49 -13.36
CA ARG A 84 -0.61 -13.71 -13.67
C ARG A 84 -1.12 -12.93 -12.46
N ALA A 85 -1.02 -13.49 -11.25
CA ALA A 85 -1.36 -12.77 -10.02
C ALA A 85 -0.42 -11.57 -9.81
N ILE A 86 0.89 -11.76 -10.00
CA ILE A 86 1.89 -10.68 -9.91
C ILE A 86 1.60 -9.60 -10.96
N VAL A 87 1.39 -9.98 -12.22
CA VAL A 87 1.12 -9.04 -13.33
C VAL A 87 -0.18 -8.25 -13.08
N ALA A 88 -1.22 -8.91 -12.55
CA ALA A 88 -2.47 -8.24 -12.17
C ALA A 88 -2.25 -7.24 -11.02
N ASN A 89 -1.42 -7.57 -10.03
CA ASN A 89 -1.05 -6.68 -8.94
C ASN A 89 -0.21 -5.49 -9.45
N MET A 90 0.77 -5.71 -10.34
CA MET A 90 1.52 -4.64 -11.00
C MET A 90 0.60 -3.69 -11.76
N LYS A 91 -0.41 -4.25 -12.48
CA LYS A 91 -1.39 -3.45 -13.22
C LYS A 91 -2.32 -2.65 -12.29
N ALA A 92 -2.73 -3.21 -11.18
CA ALA A 92 -3.50 -2.48 -10.16
C ALA A 92 -2.62 -1.42 -9.47
N GLY A 93 -1.38 -1.77 -9.12
CA GLY A 93 -0.38 -0.88 -8.52
C GLY A 93 -0.15 0.36 -9.37
N LEU A 94 0.23 0.22 -10.64
CA LEU A 94 0.45 1.40 -11.51
C LEU A 94 -0.78 2.32 -11.62
N GLN A 95 -2.00 1.78 -11.49
CA GLN A 95 -3.21 2.60 -11.48
C GLN A 95 -3.42 3.28 -10.13
N PHE A 96 -3.04 2.62 -9.03
CA PHE A 96 -3.01 3.22 -7.70
C PHE A 96 -1.99 4.37 -7.65
N GLU A 97 -0.74 4.14 -8.14
CA GLU A 97 0.30 5.17 -8.28
C GLU A 97 -0.20 6.38 -9.08
N SER A 98 -0.96 6.13 -10.16
CA SER A 98 -1.56 7.21 -10.95
C SER A 98 -2.56 8.06 -10.14
N ILE A 99 -3.32 7.46 -9.22
CA ILE A 99 -4.22 8.17 -8.31
C ILE A 99 -3.41 8.95 -7.27
N LEU A 100 -2.39 8.32 -6.72
CA LEU A 100 -1.50 8.89 -5.70
C LEU A 100 -0.79 10.13 -6.25
N LYS A 101 -0.10 10.03 -7.39
CA LYS A 101 0.58 11.17 -8.04
C LYS A 101 -0.34 12.36 -8.27
N ARG A 102 -1.52 12.12 -8.84
CA ARG A 102 -2.50 13.19 -9.07
C ARG A 102 -3.00 13.81 -7.76
N GLY A 103 -3.18 12.99 -6.72
CA GLY A 103 -3.55 13.48 -5.39
C GLY A 103 -2.44 14.31 -4.75
N LEU A 104 -1.18 13.87 -4.85
CA LEU A 104 -0.03 14.65 -4.36
C LEU A 104 0.10 16.01 -5.06
N LEU A 105 -0.11 16.05 -6.38
CA LEU A 105 -0.09 17.32 -7.14
C LEU A 105 -1.24 18.25 -6.71
N GLU A 106 -2.44 17.72 -6.46
CA GLU A 106 -3.56 18.51 -5.92
C GLU A 106 -3.30 19.01 -4.48
N TYR A 107 -2.59 18.22 -3.68
CA TYR A 107 -2.12 18.64 -2.35
C TYR A 107 -1.06 19.73 -2.47
N ALA A 108 -0.02 19.52 -3.28
CA ALA A 108 1.09 20.44 -3.45
C ALA A 108 0.65 21.79 -4.01
N PHE A 109 -0.35 21.81 -4.90
CA PHE A 109 -0.88 23.04 -5.51
C PHE A 109 -1.40 24.07 -4.49
N LYS A 110 -1.76 23.64 -3.27
CA LYS A 110 -2.30 24.50 -2.21
C LYS A 110 -1.29 24.91 -1.15
N LEU A 111 -0.10 24.38 -1.23
CA LEU A 111 0.92 24.69 -0.24
C LEU A 111 1.39 26.15 -0.41
N PRO A 112 1.64 26.86 0.68
CA PRO A 112 2.18 28.21 0.62
C PRO A 112 3.62 28.18 0.13
N ASP A 113 4.09 29.33 -0.35
CA ASP A 113 5.48 29.53 -0.75
C ASP A 113 6.42 29.20 0.42
N GLY A 114 7.50 28.47 0.13
CA GLY A 114 8.49 28.05 1.13
C GLY A 114 8.10 26.83 1.96
N ALA A 115 6.91 26.24 1.77
CA ALA A 115 6.54 25.00 2.45
C ALA A 115 7.48 23.84 2.02
N PRO A 116 8.18 23.17 2.94
CA PRO A 116 9.12 22.11 2.60
C PRO A 116 8.41 20.89 1.99
N GLU A 117 7.14 20.70 2.28
CA GLU A 117 6.29 19.65 1.73
C GLU A 117 6.14 19.74 0.22
N PHE A 118 6.23 20.95 -0.36
CA PHE A 118 6.13 21.15 -1.81
C PHE A 118 7.25 20.38 -2.53
N ARG A 119 8.49 20.60 -2.10
CA ARG A 119 9.65 19.92 -2.69
C ARG A 119 9.54 18.39 -2.50
N TYR A 120 9.16 17.95 -1.30
CA TYR A 120 9.03 16.53 -1.01
C TYR A 120 7.93 15.86 -1.85
N ALA A 121 6.76 16.46 -1.95
CA ALA A 121 5.66 15.94 -2.75
C ALA A 121 6.05 15.77 -4.24
N TYR A 122 6.87 16.67 -4.79
CA TYR A 122 7.39 16.52 -6.14
C TYR A 122 8.44 15.41 -6.27
N HIS A 123 9.30 15.21 -5.27
CA HIS A 123 10.20 14.05 -5.24
C HIS A 123 9.41 12.75 -5.22
N GLU A 124 8.41 12.63 -4.35
CA GLU A 124 7.52 11.47 -4.28
C GLU A 124 6.81 11.23 -5.63
N VAL A 125 6.27 12.27 -6.28
CA VAL A 125 5.65 12.15 -7.61
C VAL A 125 6.62 11.62 -8.67
N ILE A 126 7.90 12.00 -8.63
CA ILE A 126 8.93 11.52 -9.56
C ILE A 126 9.23 10.05 -9.30
N GLU A 127 9.45 9.65 -8.04
CA GLU A 127 9.71 8.27 -7.64
C GLU A 127 8.52 7.37 -8.03
N GLU A 128 7.30 7.79 -7.77
CA GLU A 128 6.07 7.07 -8.16
C GLU A 128 5.87 6.99 -9.68
N ALA A 129 6.41 7.95 -10.44
CA ALA A 129 6.40 7.86 -11.88
C ALA A 129 7.34 6.74 -12.36
N HIS A 130 8.52 6.59 -11.75
CA HIS A 130 9.43 5.48 -12.03
C HIS A 130 8.85 4.13 -11.61
N HIS A 131 8.16 4.04 -10.46
CA HIS A 131 7.41 2.83 -10.06
C HIS A 131 6.38 2.43 -11.13
N SER A 132 5.59 3.40 -11.60
CA SER A 132 4.61 3.15 -12.67
C SER A 132 5.25 2.66 -13.97
N LEU A 133 6.41 3.21 -14.34
CA LEU A 133 7.16 2.76 -15.52
C LEU A 133 7.67 1.32 -15.34
N MET A 134 8.25 0.98 -14.19
CA MET A 134 8.71 -0.37 -13.88
C MET A 134 7.54 -1.38 -13.89
N PHE A 135 6.41 -1.04 -13.26
CA PHE A 135 5.26 -1.93 -13.24
C PHE A 135 4.68 -2.14 -14.64
N GLN A 136 4.57 -1.08 -15.45
CA GLN A 136 4.07 -1.22 -16.83
C GLN A 136 5.03 -2.03 -17.69
N GLU A 137 6.34 -1.83 -17.55
CA GLU A 137 7.33 -2.59 -18.32
C GLU A 137 7.32 -4.09 -17.96
N PHE A 138 7.18 -4.41 -16.65
CA PHE A 138 6.99 -5.80 -16.24
C PHE A 138 5.73 -6.42 -16.86
N VAL A 139 4.61 -5.69 -16.85
CA VAL A 139 3.35 -6.11 -17.50
C VAL A 139 3.58 -6.37 -18.99
N ASN A 140 4.25 -5.44 -19.69
CA ASN A 140 4.53 -5.56 -21.12
C ASN A 140 5.37 -6.82 -21.42
N ARG A 141 6.45 -7.02 -20.69
CA ARG A 141 7.40 -8.15 -20.89
C ARG A 141 6.80 -9.51 -20.52
N SER A 142 5.81 -9.54 -19.63
CA SER A 142 5.10 -10.78 -19.31
C SER A 142 4.29 -11.34 -20.50
N GLY A 143 3.93 -10.49 -21.46
CA GLY A 143 3.04 -10.84 -22.57
C GLY A 143 1.63 -11.27 -22.13
N LEU A 144 1.24 -11.00 -20.88
CA LEU A 144 -0.06 -11.37 -20.33
C LEU A 144 -1.04 -10.21 -20.39
N GLU A 145 -2.20 -10.45 -20.96
CA GLU A 145 -3.32 -9.53 -20.83
C GLU A 145 -3.95 -9.65 -19.44
N VAL A 146 -3.97 -8.55 -18.70
CA VAL A 146 -4.57 -8.46 -17.38
C VAL A 146 -5.41 -7.18 -17.24
N HIS A 147 -6.46 -7.27 -16.44
CA HIS A 147 -7.29 -6.14 -16.09
C HIS A 147 -6.83 -5.57 -14.73
N GLY A 148 -6.67 -4.27 -14.67
CA GLY A 148 -6.39 -3.56 -13.41
C GLY A 148 -7.69 -3.25 -12.65
N LEU A 149 -7.77 -2.04 -12.05
CA LEU A 149 -8.94 -1.59 -11.30
C LEU A 149 -10.23 -1.65 -12.13
N THR A 150 -11.31 -2.06 -11.49
CA THR A 150 -12.64 -2.09 -12.09
C THR A 150 -13.16 -0.68 -12.40
N TRP A 151 -14.19 -0.56 -13.24
CA TRP A 151 -14.69 0.75 -13.66
C TRP A 151 -15.23 1.59 -12.50
N ASP A 152 -15.88 0.96 -11.52
CA ASP A 152 -16.38 1.59 -10.29
C ASP A 152 -15.24 2.12 -9.41
N MET A 153 -14.13 1.37 -9.32
CA MET A 153 -12.90 1.82 -8.66
C MET A 153 -12.26 3.00 -9.40
N LYS A 154 -12.20 2.95 -10.73
CA LYS A 154 -11.72 4.07 -11.56
C LYS A 154 -12.59 5.32 -11.39
N PHE A 155 -13.90 5.15 -11.24
CA PHE A 155 -14.80 6.26 -10.91
C PHE A 155 -14.55 6.79 -9.50
N GLY A 156 -14.36 5.90 -8.51
CA GLY A 156 -13.98 6.24 -7.15
C GLY A 156 -12.66 7.02 -7.07
N ALA A 157 -11.70 6.71 -7.94
CA ALA A 157 -10.40 7.38 -8.03
C ALA A 157 -10.51 8.91 -8.18
N ARG A 158 -11.47 9.39 -8.97
CA ARG A 158 -11.72 10.84 -9.13
C ARG A 158 -12.07 11.51 -7.80
N ARG A 159 -12.82 10.80 -6.94
CA ARG A 159 -13.19 11.30 -5.61
C ARG A 159 -11.99 11.31 -4.66
N VAL A 160 -11.12 10.32 -4.76
CA VAL A 160 -9.87 10.27 -3.97
C VAL A 160 -8.95 11.44 -4.35
N ILE A 161 -8.78 11.73 -5.64
CA ILE A 161 -7.98 12.87 -6.11
C ILE A 161 -8.59 14.20 -5.61
N ALA A 162 -9.91 14.38 -5.74
CA ALA A 162 -10.58 15.57 -5.22
C ALA A 162 -10.49 15.67 -3.68
N MET A 163 -10.42 14.52 -2.99
CA MET A 163 -10.22 14.45 -1.54
C MET A 163 -8.84 14.97 -1.15
N ALA A 164 -7.79 14.69 -1.90
CA ALA A 164 -6.44 15.19 -1.64
C ALA A 164 -6.41 16.74 -1.58
N ARG A 165 -7.18 17.37 -2.44
CA ARG A 165 -7.32 18.82 -2.47
C ARG A 165 -8.09 19.39 -1.27
N ARG A 166 -9.17 18.72 -0.83
CA ARG A 166 -10.11 19.26 0.18
C ARG A 166 -9.87 18.71 1.59
N PHE A 167 -9.41 17.47 1.65
CA PHE A 167 -9.25 16.69 2.88
C PHE A 167 -7.94 15.89 2.83
N PRO A 168 -6.77 16.55 2.78
CA PRO A 168 -5.49 15.87 2.58
C PRO A 168 -5.19 14.79 3.64
N ALA A 169 -5.63 14.97 4.89
CA ALA A 169 -5.46 13.94 5.92
C ALA A 169 -6.18 12.61 5.57
N GLN A 170 -7.40 12.67 5.00
CA GLN A 170 -8.07 11.45 4.51
C GLN A 170 -7.35 10.85 3.30
N PHE A 171 -6.81 11.69 2.42
CA PHE A 171 -6.01 11.23 1.30
C PHE A 171 -4.76 10.47 1.78
N PHE A 172 -4.04 10.96 2.78
CA PHE A 172 -2.88 10.23 3.32
C PHE A 172 -3.27 8.95 4.08
N VAL A 173 -4.48 8.85 4.65
CA VAL A 173 -5.01 7.56 5.13
C VAL A 173 -5.23 6.59 3.96
N PHE A 174 -5.71 7.07 2.81
CA PHE A 174 -5.85 6.26 1.60
C PHE A 174 -4.47 5.79 1.08
N VAL A 175 -3.47 6.69 1.02
CA VAL A 175 -2.08 6.35 0.65
C VAL A 175 -1.56 5.22 1.54
N LEU A 176 -1.60 5.39 2.87
CA LEU A 176 -1.17 4.33 3.80
C LEU A 176 -1.97 3.03 3.65
N GLY A 177 -3.24 3.11 3.25
CA GLY A 177 -4.09 1.94 3.02
C GLY A 177 -3.70 1.13 1.79
N GLY A 178 -3.04 1.73 0.82
CA GLY A 178 -2.47 1.06 -0.35
C GLY A 178 -1.04 0.61 -0.12
N GLU A 179 -0.17 1.53 0.30
CA GLU A 179 1.27 1.28 0.39
C GLU A 179 1.67 0.37 1.55
N ASP A 180 1.07 0.49 2.75
CA ASP A 180 1.42 -0.39 3.88
C ASP A 180 1.21 -1.89 3.58
N PRO A 181 0.10 -2.32 2.95
CA PRO A 181 -0.07 -3.73 2.55
C PRO A 181 0.94 -4.19 1.50
N ILE A 182 1.23 -3.37 0.48
CA ILE A 182 2.20 -3.72 -0.57
C ILE A 182 3.60 -3.84 0.02
N ASP A 183 4.06 -2.84 0.79
CA ASP A 183 5.35 -2.86 1.48
C ASP A 183 5.47 -4.10 2.39
N HIS A 184 4.40 -4.44 3.12
CA HIS A 184 4.38 -5.63 3.98
C HIS A 184 4.58 -6.92 3.16
N VAL A 185 3.81 -7.12 2.09
CA VAL A 185 3.89 -8.31 1.24
C VAL A 185 5.27 -8.40 0.57
N GLN A 186 5.75 -7.33 -0.05
CA GLN A 186 7.04 -7.31 -0.73
C GLN A 186 8.20 -7.60 0.24
N ARG A 187 8.20 -7.00 1.43
CA ARG A 187 9.22 -7.28 2.46
C ARG A 187 9.13 -8.71 2.99
N THR A 188 7.95 -9.29 3.06
CA THR A 188 7.78 -10.69 3.46
C THR A 188 8.38 -11.61 2.41
N VAL A 189 8.08 -11.38 1.13
CA VAL A 189 8.65 -12.15 0.01
C VAL A 189 10.19 -12.00 -0.02
N LEU A 190 10.72 -10.77 0.06
CA LEU A 190 12.17 -10.53 0.05
C LEU A 190 12.93 -11.16 1.24
N ARG A 191 12.24 -11.47 2.34
CA ARG A 191 12.82 -12.12 3.53
C ARG A 191 12.55 -13.63 3.61
N SER A 192 11.78 -14.17 2.68
CA SER A 192 11.37 -15.58 2.71
C SER A 192 12.54 -16.56 2.52
N GLY A 193 13.68 -16.10 1.98
CA GLY A 193 14.83 -16.96 1.64
C GLY A 193 14.61 -17.82 0.40
N ARG A 194 13.49 -17.63 -0.33
CA ARG A 194 13.22 -18.32 -1.58
C ARG A 194 14.02 -17.73 -2.74
N ASP A 195 14.21 -18.56 -3.76
CA ASP A 195 14.70 -18.11 -5.07
C ASP A 195 13.58 -17.29 -5.76
N ILE A 196 13.77 -15.97 -5.81
CA ILE A 196 12.85 -15.03 -6.44
C ILE A 196 13.37 -14.72 -7.83
N HIS A 197 12.48 -14.61 -8.82
CA HIS A 197 12.88 -14.18 -10.16
C HIS A 197 13.61 -12.83 -10.11
N PRO A 198 14.83 -12.69 -10.67
CA PRO A 198 15.71 -11.53 -10.49
C PRO A 198 15.04 -10.19 -10.82
N LEU A 199 14.25 -10.15 -11.90
CA LEU A 199 13.52 -8.95 -12.28
C LEU A 199 12.48 -8.55 -11.21
N LEU A 200 11.72 -9.53 -10.70
CA LEU A 200 10.73 -9.26 -9.64
C LEU A 200 11.42 -8.80 -8.36
N GLU A 201 12.51 -9.47 -7.98
CA GLU A 201 13.30 -9.09 -6.81
C GLU A 201 13.84 -7.66 -6.93
N ARG A 202 14.40 -7.30 -8.10
CA ARG A 202 14.95 -5.97 -8.36
C ARG A 202 13.87 -4.89 -8.22
N ILE A 203 12.72 -5.07 -8.84
CA ILE A 203 11.60 -4.13 -8.76
C ILE A 203 11.12 -3.98 -7.31
N MET A 204 10.92 -5.09 -6.58
CA MET A 204 10.51 -5.03 -5.18
C MET A 204 11.55 -4.31 -4.30
N ARG A 205 12.85 -4.53 -4.51
CA ARG A 205 13.92 -3.86 -3.74
C ARG A 205 13.95 -2.35 -3.96
N ILE A 206 13.74 -1.90 -5.20
CA ILE A 206 13.62 -0.47 -5.52
C ILE A 206 12.40 0.09 -4.80
N HIS A 207 11.23 -0.49 -5.03
CA HIS A 207 9.96 -0.05 -4.47
C HIS A 207 10.02 0.07 -2.95
N VAL A 208 10.36 -0.99 -2.20
CA VAL A 208 10.41 -0.93 -0.72
C VAL A 208 11.45 0.05 -0.17
N THR A 209 12.47 0.40 -0.97
CA THR A 209 13.48 1.37 -0.56
C THR A 209 12.93 2.78 -0.59
N GLU A 210 12.20 3.13 -1.65
CA GLU A 210 11.61 4.45 -1.83
C GLU A 210 10.34 4.61 -0.98
N GLU A 211 9.48 3.58 -0.90
CA GLU A 211 8.30 3.55 -0.05
C GLU A 211 8.58 3.81 1.43
N ALA A 212 9.75 3.49 1.92
CA ALA A 212 10.12 3.82 3.30
C ALA A 212 10.03 5.34 3.57
N ARG A 213 10.32 6.18 2.57
CA ARG A 213 10.22 7.65 2.66
C ARG A 213 8.77 8.10 2.56
N HIS A 214 8.02 7.58 1.58
CA HIS A 214 6.61 7.91 1.34
C HIS A 214 5.75 7.60 2.56
N LEU A 215 5.88 6.38 3.11
CA LEU A 215 5.20 5.97 4.33
C LEU A 215 5.61 6.81 5.56
N SER A 216 6.88 7.21 5.65
CA SER A 216 7.35 8.10 6.73
C SER A 216 6.70 9.47 6.64
N PHE A 217 6.69 10.08 5.46
CA PHE A 217 6.04 11.37 5.21
C PHE A 217 4.54 11.31 5.55
N ALA A 218 3.81 10.36 4.98
CA ALA A 218 2.37 10.23 5.19
C ALA A 218 2.01 10.08 6.68
N ARG A 219 2.76 9.27 7.44
CA ARG A 219 2.54 9.09 8.88
C ARG A 219 2.82 10.36 9.68
N GLN A 220 3.91 11.05 9.40
CA GLN A 220 4.27 12.28 10.12
C GLN A 220 3.35 13.43 9.74
N TYR A 221 2.93 13.52 8.49
CA TYR A 221 1.89 14.45 8.08
C TYR A 221 0.60 14.27 8.89
N LEU A 222 0.15 13.03 9.06
CA LEU A 222 -1.04 12.74 9.86
C LEU A 222 -0.85 13.10 11.33
N ARG A 223 0.33 12.84 11.91
CA ARG A 223 0.66 13.24 13.29
C ARG A 223 0.62 14.76 13.48
N SER A 224 1.19 15.50 12.54
CA SER A 224 1.20 16.96 12.58
C SER A 224 -0.18 17.58 12.34
N THR A 225 -1.00 16.99 11.48
CA THR A 225 -2.24 17.61 10.98
C THR A 225 -3.48 17.17 11.75
N VAL A 226 -3.64 15.89 12.07
CA VAL A 226 -4.88 15.35 12.64
C VAL A 226 -5.24 15.97 14.01
N PRO A 227 -4.30 16.21 14.93
CA PRO A 227 -4.62 16.88 16.20
C PRO A 227 -5.24 18.27 16.03
N LYS A 228 -4.84 19.00 14.98
CA LYS A 228 -5.30 20.36 14.65
C LYS A 228 -6.65 20.40 13.93
N LEU A 229 -7.16 19.23 13.50
CA LEU A 229 -8.45 19.16 12.81
C LEU A 229 -9.64 19.37 13.77
N PRO A 230 -10.71 20.03 13.32
CA PRO A 230 -11.92 20.16 14.10
C PRO A 230 -12.57 18.78 14.39
N ARG A 231 -13.23 18.67 15.55
CA ARG A 231 -13.81 17.40 16.06
C ARG A 231 -14.67 16.67 15.02
N TRP A 232 -15.47 17.39 14.22
CA TRP A 232 -16.32 16.76 13.22
C TRP A 232 -15.51 16.09 12.09
N ARG A 233 -14.39 16.69 11.64
CA ARG A 233 -13.49 16.07 10.65
C ARG A 233 -12.84 14.81 11.20
N ARG A 234 -12.36 14.85 12.43
CA ARG A 234 -11.81 13.67 13.12
C ARG A 234 -12.85 12.55 13.25
N ALA A 235 -14.12 12.90 13.59
CA ALA A 235 -15.22 11.94 13.64
C ALA A 235 -15.50 11.30 12.26
N VAL A 236 -15.51 12.08 11.18
CA VAL A 236 -15.65 11.57 9.82
C VAL A 236 -14.48 10.65 9.46
N MET A 237 -13.24 11.07 9.72
CA MET A 237 -12.05 10.24 9.48
C MET A 237 -12.09 8.91 10.23
N SER A 238 -12.53 8.90 11.48
CA SER A 238 -12.62 7.70 12.31
C SER A 238 -13.55 6.62 11.74
N ILE A 239 -14.56 7.02 10.99
CA ILE A 239 -15.48 6.10 10.29
C ILE A 239 -15.00 5.73 8.90
N GLN A 240 -14.42 6.69 8.17
CA GLN A 240 -13.96 6.44 6.79
C GLN A 240 -12.68 5.60 6.74
N ALA A 241 -11.77 5.79 7.70
CA ALA A 241 -10.48 5.09 7.70
C ALA A 241 -10.62 3.55 7.62
N PRO A 242 -11.38 2.85 8.48
CA PRO A 242 -11.50 1.40 8.36
C PRO A 242 -12.17 0.95 7.06
N ILE A 243 -13.06 1.76 6.46
CA ILE A 243 -13.68 1.45 5.17
C ILE A 243 -12.64 1.55 4.05
N ILE A 244 -11.83 2.61 4.03
CA ILE A 244 -10.74 2.80 3.07
C ILE A 244 -9.76 1.62 3.16
N LEU A 245 -9.27 1.32 4.36
CA LEU A 245 -8.29 0.27 4.60
C LEU A 245 -8.81 -1.12 4.22
N HIS A 246 -10.08 -1.43 4.55
CA HIS A 246 -10.72 -2.69 4.14
C HIS A 246 -10.81 -2.83 2.63
N THR A 247 -11.22 -1.76 1.95
CA THR A 247 -11.35 -1.75 0.49
C THR A 247 -9.98 -1.94 -0.17
N MET A 248 -8.97 -1.20 0.28
CA MET A 248 -7.62 -1.27 -0.28
C MET A 248 -6.97 -2.65 -0.07
N ALA A 249 -7.03 -3.18 1.15
CA ALA A 249 -6.53 -4.53 1.43
C ALA A 249 -7.27 -5.60 0.61
N GLY A 250 -8.58 -5.44 0.39
CA GLY A 250 -9.37 -6.34 -0.45
C GLY A 250 -8.92 -6.34 -1.92
N VAL A 251 -8.50 -5.19 -2.45
CA VAL A 251 -7.97 -5.07 -3.82
C VAL A 251 -6.59 -5.69 -3.96
N MET A 252 -5.72 -5.49 -2.96
CA MET A 252 -4.30 -5.84 -3.02
C MET A 252 -4.01 -7.31 -2.64
N MET A 253 -4.83 -7.89 -1.74
CA MET A 253 -4.52 -9.16 -1.10
C MET A 253 -5.47 -10.30 -1.51
N ARG A 254 -6.34 -10.10 -2.50
CA ARG A 254 -7.22 -11.15 -3.02
C ARG A 254 -7.01 -11.35 -4.52
N PRO A 255 -7.22 -12.57 -5.05
CA PRO A 255 -7.10 -12.81 -6.48
C PRO A 255 -8.12 -11.98 -7.25
N SER A 256 -7.69 -11.47 -8.41
CA SER A 256 -8.59 -10.73 -9.29
C SER A 256 -9.73 -11.63 -9.81
N LYS A 257 -10.88 -11.02 -10.08
CA LYS A 257 -12.02 -11.75 -10.68
C LYS A 257 -11.66 -12.38 -12.02
N ASP A 258 -10.71 -11.79 -12.72
CA ASP A 258 -10.22 -12.30 -13.99
C ASP A 258 -9.39 -13.58 -13.81
N LEU A 259 -8.48 -13.60 -12.86
CA LEU A 259 -7.72 -14.78 -12.47
C LEU A 259 -8.66 -15.93 -12.09
N VAL A 260 -9.65 -15.66 -11.23
CA VAL A 260 -10.64 -16.66 -10.79
C VAL A 260 -11.41 -17.26 -11.97
N ARG A 261 -11.87 -16.43 -12.92
CA ARG A 261 -12.61 -16.90 -14.08
C ARG A 261 -11.75 -17.68 -15.04
N ARG A 262 -10.54 -17.20 -15.32
CA ARG A 262 -9.64 -17.80 -16.31
C ARG A 262 -9.21 -19.21 -15.95
N TYR A 263 -8.90 -19.45 -14.69
CA TYR A 263 -8.48 -20.78 -14.21
C TYR A 263 -9.61 -21.58 -13.59
N GLY A 264 -10.82 -21.08 -13.62
CA GLY A 264 -11.98 -21.80 -13.08
C GLY A 264 -11.86 -22.10 -11.59
N ILE A 265 -11.24 -21.20 -10.79
CA ILE A 265 -11.01 -21.46 -9.36
C ILE A 265 -12.36 -21.68 -8.67
N PRO A 266 -12.59 -22.87 -8.05
CA PRO A 266 -13.86 -23.18 -7.42
C PRO A 266 -14.18 -22.25 -6.25
N LYS A 267 -15.48 -22.00 -6.01
CA LYS A 267 -15.92 -21.12 -4.92
C LYS A 267 -15.61 -21.65 -3.53
N ASP A 268 -15.56 -22.96 -3.37
CA ASP A 268 -15.16 -23.64 -2.13
C ASP A 268 -13.67 -23.46 -1.86
N VAL A 269 -12.82 -23.59 -2.88
CA VAL A 269 -11.37 -23.28 -2.79
C VAL A 269 -11.16 -21.83 -2.38
N LEU A 270 -11.91 -20.88 -2.95
CA LEU A 270 -11.82 -19.48 -2.52
C LEU A 270 -12.29 -19.27 -1.07
N ARG A 271 -13.28 -20.02 -0.61
CA ARG A 271 -13.72 -19.97 0.79
C ARG A 271 -12.70 -20.60 1.75
N GLU A 272 -12.03 -21.67 1.30
CA GLU A 272 -10.93 -22.30 2.02
C GLU A 272 -9.71 -21.35 2.10
N ALA A 273 -9.27 -20.79 0.97
CA ALA A 273 -8.12 -19.91 0.88
C ALA A 273 -8.31 -18.60 1.65
N TYR A 274 -9.52 -18.04 1.62
CA TYR A 274 -9.85 -16.73 2.20
C TYR A 274 -10.99 -16.82 3.22
N PRO A 275 -10.82 -17.62 4.28
CA PRO A 275 -11.83 -17.74 5.31
C PRO A 275 -12.03 -16.42 6.04
N HIS A 276 -13.14 -16.34 6.73
CA HIS A 276 -13.47 -15.14 7.51
C HIS A 276 -12.49 -14.91 8.66
N ASP A 277 -11.97 -15.96 9.25
CA ASP A 277 -10.92 -15.97 10.27
C ASP A 277 -9.90 -17.05 9.88
N GLY A 278 -8.61 -16.75 10.02
CA GLY A 278 -7.54 -17.64 9.62
C GLY A 278 -6.30 -16.88 9.12
N PRO A 279 -5.30 -17.60 8.57
CA PRO A 279 -4.02 -17.01 8.16
C PRO A 279 -4.17 -15.85 7.16
N ALA A 280 -5.06 -15.98 6.16
CA ALA A 280 -5.32 -14.92 5.18
C ALA A 280 -5.88 -13.64 5.83
N ALA A 281 -6.85 -13.77 6.74
CA ALA A 281 -7.40 -12.64 7.48
C ALA A 281 -6.37 -12.04 8.44
N GLN A 282 -5.51 -12.88 9.04
CA GLN A 282 -4.41 -12.43 9.89
C GLN A 282 -3.37 -11.64 9.07
N SER A 283 -2.98 -12.12 7.90
CA SER A 283 -2.05 -11.41 7.00
C SER A 283 -2.57 -10.01 6.64
N VAL A 284 -3.87 -9.86 6.37
CA VAL A 284 -4.50 -8.54 6.17
C VAL A 284 -4.37 -7.66 7.41
N ARG A 285 -4.64 -8.20 8.61
CA ARG A 285 -4.51 -7.42 9.85
C ARG A 285 -3.07 -7.01 10.14
N ASP A 286 -2.10 -7.88 9.84
CA ASP A 286 -0.68 -7.63 10.04
C ASP A 286 -0.16 -6.57 9.05
N SER A 287 -0.59 -6.61 7.81
CA SER A 287 -0.24 -5.60 6.80
C SER A 287 -0.72 -4.19 7.19
N LEU A 288 -1.86 -4.10 7.88
CA LEU A 288 -2.44 -2.84 8.35
C LEU A 288 -2.03 -2.46 9.78
N ARG A 289 -1.16 -3.24 10.44
CA ARG A 289 -0.82 -3.03 11.85
C ARG A 289 -0.27 -1.64 12.13
N LYS A 290 0.64 -1.14 11.28
CA LYS A 290 1.29 0.16 11.47
C LYS A 290 0.31 1.33 11.32
N VAL A 291 -0.53 1.31 10.29
CA VAL A 291 -1.53 2.36 10.09
C VAL A 291 -2.62 2.28 11.16
N ARG A 292 -3.03 1.09 11.58
CA ARG A 292 -3.98 0.91 12.70
C ARG A 292 -3.43 1.51 14.00
N ALA A 293 -2.17 1.22 14.34
CA ALA A 293 -1.52 1.79 15.52
C ALA A 293 -1.47 3.32 15.47
N LEU A 294 -1.12 3.89 14.31
CA LEU A 294 -1.15 5.33 14.10
C LEU A 294 -2.55 5.93 14.32
N LEU A 295 -3.58 5.31 13.79
CA LEU A 295 -4.95 5.82 13.95
C LEU A 295 -5.45 5.73 15.40
N VAL A 296 -4.98 4.74 16.17
CA VAL A 296 -5.20 4.67 17.63
C VAL A 296 -4.48 5.79 18.33
N GLU A 297 -3.20 6.00 18.06
CA GLU A 297 -2.36 7.09 18.59
C GLU A 297 -3.03 8.46 18.37
N LEU A 298 -3.59 8.68 17.17
CA LEU A 298 -4.27 9.92 16.79
C LEU A 298 -5.69 10.07 17.37
N GLY A 299 -6.15 9.11 18.17
CA GLY A 299 -7.49 9.12 18.77
C GLY A 299 -8.63 8.99 17.77
N LEU A 300 -8.37 8.35 16.61
CA LEU A 300 -9.36 8.10 15.56
C LEU A 300 -10.06 6.74 15.71
N VAL A 301 -9.74 5.95 16.73
CA VAL A 301 -10.39 4.67 17.01
C VAL A 301 -11.17 4.72 18.32
N GLY A 302 -12.24 5.50 18.34
CA GLY A 302 -13.18 5.53 19.45
C GLY A 302 -14.14 4.30 19.44
N PRO A 303 -15.03 4.17 20.46
CA PRO A 303 -15.88 2.99 20.63
C PRO A 303 -16.74 2.64 19.40
N VAL A 304 -17.28 3.65 18.71
CA VAL A 304 -18.10 3.45 17.49
C VAL A 304 -17.23 2.98 16.33
N ALA A 305 -16.11 3.65 16.09
CA ALA A 305 -15.15 3.25 15.06
C ALA A 305 -14.63 1.83 15.32
N LYS A 306 -14.31 1.48 16.57
CA LYS A 306 -13.81 0.14 16.93
C LYS A 306 -14.82 -0.97 16.60
N ARG A 307 -16.13 -0.71 16.76
CA ARG A 307 -17.16 -1.68 16.31
C ARG A 307 -17.10 -1.88 14.81
N LEU A 308 -16.89 -0.82 14.02
CA LEU A 308 -16.75 -0.90 12.57
C LEU A 308 -15.47 -1.66 12.17
N TRP A 309 -14.33 -1.38 12.82
CA TRP A 309 -13.08 -2.12 12.63
C TRP A 309 -13.27 -3.63 12.85
N LYS A 310 -13.95 -4.02 13.94
CA LYS A 310 -14.28 -5.43 14.24
C LYS A 310 -15.21 -6.02 13.16
N ARG A 311 -16.26 -5.31 12.76
CA ARG A 311 -17.18 -5.76 11.70
C ARG A 311 -16.47 -5.97 10.36
N LEU A 312 -15.52 -5.10 10.03
CA LEU A 312 -14.68 -5.20 8.83
C LEU A 312 -13.49 -6.17 9.01
N ARG A 313 -13.33 -6.79 10.20
CA ARG A 313 -12.29 -7.77 10.54
C ARG A 313 -10.86 -7.26 10.41
N LEU A 314 -10.68 -5.97 10.64
CA LEU A 314 -9.39 -5.30 10.65
C LEU A 314 -8.83 -5.10 12.06
N TRP A 315 -9.53 -5.61 13.09
CA TRP A 315 -9.17 -5.43 14.49
C TRP A 315 -8.79 -6.76 15.12
N ASP A 316 -7.60 -6.80 15.73
CA ASP A 316 -7.23 -7.83 16.69
C ASP A 316 -7.48 -7.30 18.10
N ASP A 317 -8.23 -8.01 18.90
CA ASP A 317 -8.22 -7.76 20.34
C ASP A 317 -6.87 -8.29 20.87
N PRO A 318 -6.13 -7.52 21.70
CA PRO A 318 -4.90 -8.02 22.30
C PRO A 318 -5.21 -9.33 23.05
N PRO A 319 -4.29 -10.29 23.06
CA PRO A 319 -4.48 -11.49 23.84
C PRO A 319 -4.77 -11.11 25.29
N LEU A 320 -5.76 -11.77 25.91
CA LEU A 320 -6.13 -11.57 27.31
C LEU A 320 -4.88 -11.70 28.17
N GLY A 321 -4.40 -10.58 28.73
CA GLY A 321 -3.21 -10.52 29.60
C GLY A 321 -2.05 -9.65 29.09
N ALA A 322 -2.07 -9.10 27.90
CA ALA A 322 -1.11 -8.08 27.47
C ALA A 322 -1.63 -6.69 27.93
N SER A 323 -1.18 -6.23 29.07
CA SER A 323 -1.28 -4.81 29.46
C SER A 323 -0.47 -3.96 28.47
N LEU A 324 -1.11 -2.90 27.97
CA LEU A 324 -0.49 -1.84 27.16
C LEU A 324 0.60 -1.11 27.94
#